data_bfff51de61977915bc71dfd1cd474038
#
_entry.id   bfff51de61977915bc71dfd1cd474038
#
_cell.length_a   1.000
_cell.length_b   1.000
_cell.length_c   1.000
_cell.angle_alpha   90.00
_cell.angle_beta   90.00
_cell.angle_gamma   90.00
#
_symmetry.space_group_name_H-M   'P 1'
#
loop_
_entity.id
_entity.type
_entity.pdbx_description
1 polymer ?
#
loop_
_entity_poly.entity_id
_entity_poly.type
_entity_poly.pdbx_seq_one_letter_code
_entity_poly.pdbx_strand_id
1 'polypeptide(L)'
;FGREAVKVNGFDNLSAMEIDPTSSMQEMIEQSEQQGGALAPFMQDLAFAIPGVDEAMGFAEIMKLVKSMEYSVVVFDTAPTGHTLRFLSFPSVLEKALTKFSSFGKSLGPMFQQVQNMMGGGAGAQEDMFGKLESMRQIITEVNSQFKDETKTTFVCVCIAEFLSLYETERLIQELTQYGIDTHAIVCNQLLYPPPGSQCEHCRVRKAMQDKYVHEMMDLYAEDFNVVKIPLLTEEVRGSKKLSALSEYLIHPYQPPK
;
A
#
# COMPACT_ATOMS: atom_id res chain seq x y z
N PHE A 1 -14.61 -11.06 2.34
CA PHE A 1 -13.72 -11.66 1.34
C PHE A 1 -12.69 -12.51 2.07
N GLY A 2 -12.13 -13.52 1.41
CA GLY A 2 -11.06 -14.35 1.95
C GLY A 2 -9.73 -14.05 1.23
N ARG A 3 -8.72 -14.89 1.49
CA ARG A 3 -7.38 -14.77 0.85
C ARG A 3 -7.38 -15.16 -0.63
N GLU A 4 -8.37 -15.91 -1.08
CA GLU A 4 -8.50 -16.27 -2.47
C GLU A 4 -9.35 -15.22 -3.20
N ALA A 5 -8.97 -14.90 -4.43
CA ALA A 5 -9.73 -13.97 -5.26
C ALA A 5 -11.07 -14.59 -5.63
N VAL A 6 -12.16 -14.01 -5.14
CA VAL A 6 -13.53 -14.46 -5.35
C VAL A 6 -14.26 -13.49 -6.25
N LYS A 7 -15.02 -14.00 -7.22
CA LYS A 7 -15.87 -13.17 -8.09
C LYS A 7 -16.87 -12.34 -7.28
N VAL A 8 -16.93 -11.04 -7.61
CA VAL A 8 -17.90 -10.12 -7.01
C VAL A 8 -19.27 -10.30 -7.68
N ASN A 9 -20.28 -10.56 -6.87
CA ASN A 9 -21.65 -10.76 -7.37
C ASN A 9 -22.14 -9.54 -8.17
N GLY A 10 -22.60 -9.80 -9.39
CA GLY A 10 -23.12 -8.77 -10.29
C GLY A 10 -22.08 -8.14 -11.22
N PHE A 11 -20.85 -8.67 -11.24
CA PHE A 11 -19.81 -8.30 -12.19
C PHE A 11 -19.15 -9.56 -12.78
N ASP A 12 -18.96 -9.55 -14.08
CA ASP A 12 -18.31 -10.69 -14.78
C ASP A 12 -16.79 -10.60 -14.81
N ASN A 13 -16.27 -9.38 -14.67
CA ASN A 13 -14.86 -9.04 -14.79
C ASN A 13 -14.21 -8.53 -13.49
N LEU A 14 -14.88 -8.66 -12.36
CA LEU A 14 -14.37 -8.17 -11.07
C LEU A 14 -14.26 -9.32 -10.06
N SER A 15 -13.07 -9.47 -9.50
CA SER A 15 -12.82 -10.33 -8.35
C SER A 15 -12.25 -9.49 -7.20
N ALA A 16 -12.47 -9.91 -5.97
CA ALA A 16 -11.92 -9.25 -4.79
C ALA A 16 -11.33 -10.28 -3.83
N MET A 17 -10.30 -9.89 -3.13
CA MET A 17 -9.67 -10.65 -2.06
C MET A 17 -9.25 -9.72 -0.93
N GLU A 18 -9.03 -10.28 0.23
CA GLU A 18 -8.48 -9.58 1.38
C GLU A 18 -7.06 -10.06 1.66
N ILE A 19 -6.15 -9.12 1.86
CA ILE A 19 -4.77 -9.42 2.20
C ILE A 19 -4.66 -9.39 3.72
N ASP A 20 -4.22 -10.50 4.29
CA ASP A 20 -3.89 -10.60 5.71
C ASP A 20 -2.37 -10.78 5.86
N PRO A 21 -1.64 -9.68 6.09
CA PRO A 21 -0.18 -9.74 6.21
C PRO A 21 0.26 -10.57 7.41
N THR A 22 -0.53 -10.60 8.50
CA THR A 22 -0.19 -11.30 9.74
C THR A 22 -0.08 -12.81 9.53
N SER A 23 -0.94 -13.35 8.71
CA SER A 23 -0.99 -14.79 8.45
C SER A 23 0.12 -15.27 7.51
N SER A 24 0.50 -14.45 6.53
CA SER A 24 1.64 -14.75 5.65
C SER A 24 2.95 -14.82 6.46
N MET A 25 3.08 -13.96 7.48
CA MET A 25 4.20 -14.00 8.42
C MET A 25 4.15 -15.24 9.32
N GLN A 26 2.98 -15.60 9.84
CA GLN A 26 2.81 -16.80 10.68
C GLN A 26 3.16 -18.08 9.91
N GLU A 27 2.75 -18.23 8.67
CA GLU A 27 3.12 -19.36 7.82
C GLU A 27 4.63 -19.46 7.61
N MET A 28 5.34 -18.33 7.43
CA MET A 28 6.80 -18.32 7.35
C MET A 28 7.47 -18.73 8.66
N ILE A 29 6.92 -18.28 9.80
CA ILE A 29 7.42 -18.63 11.13
C ILE A 29 7.19 -20.13 11.40
N GLU A 30 5.99 -20.65 11.15
CA GLU A 30 5.67 -22.08 11.31
C GLU A 30 6.53 -22.98 10.43
N GLN A 31 6.79 -22.58 9.17
CA GLN A 31 7.72 -23.29 8.30
C GLN A 31 9.16 -23.25 8.84
N SER A 32 9.55 -22.15 9.46
CA SER A 32 10.87 -21.99 10.10
C SER A 32 11.00 -22.83 11.35
N GLU A 33 9.95 -22.94 12.18
CA GLU A 33 9.91 -23.76 13.37
C GLU A 33 9.94 -25.26 13.05
N GLN A 34 9.25 -25.70 12.00
CA GLN A 34 9.25 -27.10 11.56
C GLN A 34 10.64 -27.56 11.05
N GLN A 35 11.48 -26.64 10.60
CA GLN A 35 12.86 -26.91 10.19
C GLN A 35 13.86 -26.86 11.34
N GLY A 36 13.42 -26.73 12.61
CA GLY A 36 14.24 -26.88 13.81
C GLY A 36 15.26 -25.78 14.05
N GLY A 37 15.04 -24.59 13.52
CA GLY A 37 15.99 -23.48 13.61
C GLY A 37 15.96 -22.78 14.97
N ALA A 38 17.06 -22.87 15.74
CA ALA A 38 17.27 -22.11 16.97
C ALA A 38 17.19 -20.57 16.79
N LEU A 39 17.09 -20.10 15.54
CA LEU A 39 16.98 -18.70 15.13
C LEU A 39 15.56 -18.23 14.85
N ALA A 40 14.55 -19.11 14.96
CA ALA A 40 13.15 -18.74 14.72
C ALA A 40 12.67 -17.55 15.57
N PRO A 41 12.96 -17.48 16.89
CA PRO A 41 12.62 -16.31 17.71
C PRO A 41 13.29 -15.03 17.24
N PHE A 42 14.56 -15.10 16.84
CA PHE A 42 15.30 -13.93 16.32
C PHE A 42 14.76 -13.43 14.97
N MET A 43 14.38 -14.35 14.10
CA MET A 43 13.74 -13.98 12.82
C MET A 43 12.36 -13.35 13.04
N GLN A 44 11.62 -13.83 14.04
CA GLN A 44 10.36 -13.23 14.46
C GLN A 44 10.56 -11.82 15.00
N ASP A 45 11.51 -11.62 15.90
CA ASP A 45 11.84 -10.31 16.44
C ASP A 45 12.32 -9.35 15.35
N LEU A 46 13.10 -9.83 14.38
CA LEU A 46 13.60 -9.04 13.26
C LEU A 46 12.44 -8.65 12.31
N ALA A 47 11.53 -9.57 12.01
CA ALA A 47 10.37 -9.31 11.18
C ALA A 47 9.44 -8.25 11.82
N PHE A 48 9.21 -8.32 13.13
CA PHE A 48 8.41 -7.32 13.84
C PHE A 48 9.15 -6.00 14.09
N ALA A 49 10.49 -6.02 14.12
CA ALA A 49 11.29 -4.82 14.37
C ALA A 49 11.48 -3.95 13.12
N ILE A 50 11.24 -4.48 11.92
CA ILE A 50 11.41 -3.74 10.67
C ILE A 50 10.06 -3.20 10.19
N PRO A 51 9.81 -1.88 10.29
CA PRO A 51 8.57 -1.28 9.81
C PRO A 51 8.41 -1.51 8.30
N GLY A 52 7.23 -1.96 7.86
CA GLY A 52 6.91 -2.16 6.45
C GLY A 52 7.17 -3.56 5.90
N VAL A 53 7.59 -4.51 6.72
CA VAL A 53 7.71 -5.93 6.31
C VAL A 53 6.35 -6.53 6.02
N ASP A 54 5.36 -6.22 6.84
CA ASP A 54 3.99 -6.71 6.69
C ASP A 54 3.39 -6.27 5.35
N GLU A 55 3.55 -4.99 5.04
CA GLU A 55 3.10 -4.41 3.78
C GLU A 55 3.88 -5.02 2.61
N ALA A 56 5.21 -5.16 2.75
CA ALA A 56 6.03 -5.75 1.70
C ALA A 56 5.67 -7.21 1.41
N MET A 57 5.33 -8.00 2.42
CA MET A 57 4.88 -9.38 2.26
C MET A 57 3.52 -9.45 1.59
N GLY A 58 2.56 -8.59 1.99
CA GLY A 58 1.28 -8.47 1.32
C GLY A 58 1.44 -8.11 -0.17
N PHE A 59 2.30 -7.16 -0.48
CA PHE A 59 2.60 -6.81 -1.87
C PHE A 59 3.30 -7.94 -2.65
N ALA A 60 4.18 -8.71 -2.01
CA ALA A 60 4.81 -9.86 -2.66
C ALA A 60 3.79 -10.94 -3.06
N GLU A 61 2.75 -11.15 -2.26
CA GLU A 61 1.66 -12.08 -2.59
C GLU A 61 0.86 -11.61 -3.80
N ILE A 62 0.59 -10.30 -3.87
CA ILE A 62 -0.09 -9.73 -5.02
C ILE A 62 0.78 -9.75 -6.27
N MET A 63 2.08 -9.54 -6.14
CA MET A 63 2.98 -9.65 -7.29
C MET A 63 2.94 -11.05 -7.93
N LYS A 64 2.62 -12.10 -7.17
CA LYS A 64 2.36 -13.42 -7.73
C LYS A 64 1.12 -13.41 -8.63
N LEU A 65 0.04 -12.73 -8.20
CA LEU A 65 -1.18 -12.59 -8.99
C LEU A 65 -0.96 -11.73 -10.25
N VAL A 66 -0.21 -10.63 -10.12
CA VAL A 66 0.16 -9.80 -11.28
C VAL A 66 0.98 -10.59 -12.28
N LYS A 67 1.93 -11.41 -11.81
CA LYS A 67 2.77 -12.26 -12.66
C LYS A 67 2.02 -13.43 -13.30
N SER A 68 0.97 -13.93 -12.66
CA SER A 68 0.14 -14.98 -13.25
C SER A 68 -0.60 -14.52 -14.50
N MET A 69 -0.68 -13.21 -14.73
CA MET A 69 -1.41 -12.57 -15.84
C MET A 69 -2.90 -12.96 -15.91
N GLU A 70 -3.46 -13.42 -14.81
CA GLU A 70 -4.90 -13.75 -14.72
C GLU A 70 -5.78 -12.50 -14.74
N TYR A 71 -5.21 -11.35 -14.33
CA TYR A 71 -5.91 -10.07 -14.26
C TYR A 71 -5.22 -9.02 -15.14
N SER A 72 -6.02 -8.31 -15.92
CA SER A 72 -5.53 -7.18 -16.74
C SER A 72 -5.21 -5.95 -15.90
N VAL A 73 -5.91 -5.77 -14.78
CA VAL A 73 -5.75 -4.66 -13.84
C VAL A 73 -5.89 -5.18 -12.42
N VAL A 74 -5.02 -4.72 -11.54
CA VAL A 74 -5.10 -4.97 -10.10
C VAL A 74 -5.23 -3.63 -9.39
N VAL A 75 -6.27 -3.47 -8.59
CA VAL A 75 -6.51 -2.26 -7.79
C VAL A 75 -6.26 -2.57 -6.33
N PHE A 76 -5.36 -1.81 -5.73
CA PHE A 76 -5.07 -1.87 -4.31
C PHE A 76 -5.88 -0.83 -3.54
N ASP A 77 -6.72 -1.26 -2.64
CA ASP A 77 -7.33 -0.41 -1.64
C ASP A 77 -6.42 -0.40 -0.40
N THR A 78 -5.58 0.62 -0.31
CA THR A 78 -4.56 0.72 0.74
C THR A 78 -5.14 1.30 2.01
N ALA A 79 -4.58 0.90 3.17
CA ALA A 79 -4.88 1.56 4.42
C ALA A 79 -4.53 3.07 4.33
N PRO A 80 -5.37 3.97 4.90
CA PRO A 80 -5.07 5.39 4.90
C PRO A 80 -3.83 5.64 5.75
N THR A 81 -2.85 6.30 5.22
CA THR A 81 -1.72 6.97 5.88
C THR A 81 -0.33 6.57 5.37
N GLY A 82 0.66 7.36 5.76
CA GLY A 82 2.07 7.21 5.45
C GLY A 82 2.75 5.87 5.83
N HIS A 83 1.98 4.92 6.39
CA HIS A 83 2.42 3.54 6.58
C HIS A 83 2.52 2.78 5.26
N THR A 84 1.61 3.05 4.33
CA THR A 84 1.56 2.39 3.02
C THR A 84 2.84 2.58 2.20
N LEU A 85 3.55 3.70 2.38
CA LEU A 85 4.78 3.98 1.64
C LEU A 85 6.05 3.52 2.36
N ARG A 86 5.96 3.07 3.62
CA ARG A 86 7.14 2.62 4.38
C ARG A 86 7.82 1.41 3.76
N PHE A 87 7.04 0.52 3.11
CA PHE A 87 7.63 -0.62 2.40
C PHE A 87 8.54 -0.18 1.24
N LEU A 88 8.32 1.01 0.64
CA LEU A 88 9.17 1.53 -0.43
C LEU A 88 10.58 1.91 0.06
N SER A 89 10.70 2.24 1.34
CA SER A 89 12.01 2.49 1.97
C SER A 89 12.71 1.19 2.41
N PHE A 90 11.99 0.07 2.44
CA PHE A 90 12.46 -1.20 2.97
C PHE A 90 13.73 -1.73 2.29
N PRO A 91 13.90 -1.69 0.94
CA PRO A 91 15.13 -2.18 0.32
C PRO A 91 16.36 -1.46 0.82
N SER A 92 16.28 -0.14 1.03
CA SER A 92 17.40 0.66 1.53
C SER A 92 17.71 0.38 3.00
N VAL A 93 16.68 0.08 3.80
CA VAL A 93 16.84 -0.30 5.21
C VAL A 93 17.43 -1.70 5.32
N LEU A 94 16.93 -2.64 4.52
CA LEU A 94 17.44 -4.02 4.49
C LEU A 94 18.88 -4.08 3.99
N GLU A 95 19.23 -3.32 2.96
CA GLU A 95 20.59 -3.23 2.45
C GLU A 95 21.57 -2.72 3.51
N LYS A 96 21.20 -1.67 4.26
CA LYS A 96 21.96 -1.16 5.39
C LYS A 96 22.07 -2.19 6.52
N ALA A 97 20.99 -2.93 6.80
CA ALA A 97 21.00 -3.99 7.79
C ALA A 97 21.93 -5.14 7.38
N LEU A 98 21.83 -5.63 6.14
CA LEU A 98 22.69 -6.68 5.60
C LEU A 98 24.17 -6.28 5.58
N THR A 99 24.46 -5.04 5.22
CA THR A 99 25.84 -4.51 5.24
C THR A 99 26.40 -4.48 6.66
N LYS A 100 25.60 -4.05 7.64
CA LYS A 100 26.00 -4.09 9.05
C LYS A 100 26.18 -5.53 9.55
N PHE A 101 25.27 -6.44 9.19
CA PHE A 101 25.36 -7.85 9.56
C PHE A 101 26.60 -8.51 8.96
N SER A 102 26.92 -8.26 7.71
CA SER A 102 28.12 -8.80 7.07
C SER A 102 29.40 -8.26 7.70
N SER A 103 29.42 -7.01 8.14
CA SER A 103 30.57 -6.41 8.87
C SER A 103 30.68 -6.98 10.29
N PHE A 104 29.56 -7.23 10.97
CA PHE A 104 29.51 -7.88 12.28
C PHE A 104 29.95 -9.35 12.19
N GLY A 105 29.53 -10.10 11.18
CA GLY A 105 29.96 -11.48 10.92
C GLY A 105 31.47 -11.59 10.71
N LYS A 106 32.06 -10.64 10.03
CA LYS A 106 33.55 -10.59 9.87
C LYS A 106 34.26 -10.23 11.14
N SER A 107 33.70 -9.40 12.01
CA SER A 107 34.32 -8.97 13.27
C SER A 107 34.16 -9.99 14.40
N LEU A 108 33.04 -10.75 14.41
CA LEU A 108 32.71 -11.75 15.42
C LEU A 108 32.96 -13.19 14.95
N GLY A 109 33.45 -13.39 13.73
CA GLY A 109 33.69 -14.70 13.13
C GLY A 109 34.42 -15.70 14.04
N PRO A 110 35.52 -15.33 14.72
CA PRO A 110 36.22 -16.23 15.64
C PRO A 110 35.41 -16.58 16.88
N MET A 111 34.62 -15.65 17.40
CA MET A 111 33.81 -15.84 18.61
C MET A 111 32.53 -16.65 18.30
N PHE A 112 31.97 -16.45 17.11
CA PHE A 112 30.78 -17.21 16.62
C PHE A 112 31.15 -18.66 16.30
N GLN A 113 32.33 -18.95 15.74
CA GLN A 113 32.82 -20.32 15.55
C GLN A 113 32.97 -21.07 16.87
N GLN A 114 33.36 -20.39 17.93
CA GLN A 114 33.49 -20.99 19.25
C GLN A 114 32.16 -21.32 19.90
N VAL A 115 31.14 -20.45 19.72
CA VAL A 115 29.73 -20.66 20.16
C VAL A 115 29.07 -21.76 19.32
N GLN A 116 29.30 -21.78 18.02
CA GLN A 116 28.80 -22.77 17.06
C GLN A 116 29.27 -24.19 17.39
N ASN A 117 30.54 -24.32 17.76
CA ASN A 117 31.11 -25.60 18.21
C ASN A 117 30.56 -26.06 19.58
N MET A 118 30.07 -25.13 20.42
CA MET A 118 29.47 -25.44 21.72
C MET A 118 27.98 -25.79 21.64
N MET A 119 27.23 -25.23 20.67
CA MET A 119 25.77 -25.41 20.53
C MET A 119 25.33 -26.41 19.46
N GLY A 120 26.27 -27.06 18.75
CA GLY A 120 25.94 -28.12 17.78
C GLY A 120 25.17 -27.65 16.51
N GLY A 121 25.10 -26.33 16.28
CA GLY A 121 24.42 -25.74 15.12
C GLY A 121 25.36 -25.73 13.90
N GLY A 122 25.06 -26.58 12.90
CA GLY A 122 25.87 -26.68 11.69
C GLY A 122 25.86 -25.41 10.83
N ALA A 123 26.88 -25.26 9.99
CA ALA A 123 27.07 -24.17 9.02
C ALA A 123 25.84 -23.91 8.10
N GLY A 124 24.95 -24.87 7.93
CA GLY A 124 23.76 -24.78 7.12
C GLY A 124 22.73 -23.76 7.60
N ALA A 125 22.58 -23.54 8.92
CA ALA A 125 21.55 -22.62 9.45
C ALA A 125 21.84 -21.15 9.10
N GLN A 126 23.11 -20.78 8.96
CA GLN A 126 23.51 -19.42 8.57
C GLN A 126 23.34 -19.19 7.06
N GLU A 127 23.68 -20.19 6.24
CA GLU A 127 23.46 -20.13 4.79
C GLU A 127 21.95 -20.05 4.45
N ASP A 128 21.10 -20.80 5.15
CA ASP A 128 19.65 -20.74 4.97
C ASP A 128 19.06 -19.38 5.36
N MET A 129 19.57 -18.73 6.43
CA MET A 129 19.13 -17.40 6.84
C MET A 129 19.52 -16.34 5.81
N PHE A 130 20.76 -16.35 5.34
CA PHE A 130 21.20 -15.43 4.30
C PHE A 130 20.47 -15.66 2.98
N GLY A 131 20.18 -16.91 2.63
CA GLY A 131 19.38 -17.26 1.46
C GLY A 131 17.94 -16.71 1.54
N LYS A 132 17.29 -16.81 2.70
CA LYS A 132 15.95 -16.26 2.93
C LYS A 132 15.94 -14.72 2.87
N LEU A 133 16.90 -14.07 3.50
CA LEU A 133 17.04 -12.60 3.45
C LEU A 133 17.32 -12.11 2.03
N GLU A 134 18.17 -12.80 1.28
CA GLU A 134 18.45 -12.44 -0.10
C GLU A 134 17.24 -12.67 -1.01
N SER A 135 16.47 -13.74 -0.80
CA SER A 135 15.20 -13.97 -1.51
C SER A 135 14.18 -12.87 -1.21
N MET A 136 14.06 -12.45 0.05
CA MET A 136 13.20 -11.33 0.43
C MET A 136 13.66 -10.02 -0.22
N ARG A 137 14.97 -9.74 -0.23
CA ARG A 137 15.55 -8.58 -0.90
C ARG A 137 15.21 -8.55 -2.39
N GLN A 138 15.31 -9.70 -3.07
CA GLN A 138 14.98 -9.81 -4.49
C GLN A 138 13.52 -9.51 -4.76
N ILE A 139 12.61 -10.09 -3.97
CA ILE A 139 11.17 -9.84 -4.10
C ILE A 139 10.86 -8.34 -3.91
N ILE A 140 11.38 -7.72 -2.86
CA ILE A 140 11.14 -6.30 -2.58
C ILE A 140 11.74 -5.40 -3.66
N THR A 141 12.92 -5.73 -4.15
CA THR A 141 13.55 -4.98 -5.26
C THR A 141 12.70 -5.06 -6.52
N GLU A 142 12.14 -6.22 -6.81
CA GLU A 142 11.26 -6.42 -7.95
C GLU A 142 9.95 -5.66 -7.80
N VAL A 143 9.32 -5.72 -6.60
CA VAL A 143 8.12 -4.93 -6.29
C VAL A 143 8.40 -3.44 -6.47
N ASN A 144 9.50 -2.91 -5.92
CA ASN A 144 9.86 -1.51 -6.08
C ASN A 144 10.09 -1.11 -7.54
N SER A 145 10.72 -1.98 -8.32
CA SER A 145 10.91 -1.75 -9.76
C SER A 145 9.55 -1.65 -10.48
N GLN A 146 8.60 -2.51 -10.10
CA GLN A 146 7.25 -2.49 -10.64
C GLN A 146 6.51 -1.19 -10.28
N PHE A 147 6.63 -0.73 -9.03
CA PHE A 147 5.98 0.50 -8.57
C PHE A 147 6.54 1.77 -9.23
N LYS A 148 7.81 1.76 -9.61
CA LYS A 148 8.48 2.88 -10.30
C LYS A 148 8.25 2.90 -11.82
N ASP A 149 7.70 1.85 -12.36
CA ASP A 149 7.39 1.76 -13.79
C ASP A 149 6.02 2.40 -14.05
N GLU A 150 6.01 3.65 -14.51
CA GLU A 150 4.82 4.44 -14.81
C GLU A 150 3.91 3.80 -15.87
N THR A 151 4.45 2.89 -16.67
CA THR A 151 3.66 2.15 -17.67
C THR A 151 2.86 0.99 -17.06
N LYS A 152 3.17 0.62 -15.81
CA LYS A 152 2.56 -0.52 -15.12
C LYS A 152 1.83 -0.15 -13.86
N THR A 153 2.24 0.91 -13.18
CA THR A 153 1.70 1.29 -11.88
C THR A 153 1.49 2.79 -11.80
N THR A 154 0.35 3.21 -11.30
CA THR A 154 0.06 4.60 -10.92
C THR A 154 -0.68 4.64 -9.59
N PHE A 155 -0.51 5.72 -8.85
CA PHE A 155 -1.27 5.99 -7.63
C PHE A 155 -2.40 6.96 -7.91
N VAL A 156 -3.57 6.68 -7.34
CA VAL A 156 -4.72 7.58 -7.33
C VAL A 156 -4.92 8.08 -5.90
N CYS A 157 -4.70 9.36 -5.68
CA CYS A 157 -4.90 9.98 -4.37
C CYS A 157 -6.39 10.24 -4.14
N VAL A 158 -6.96 9.70 -3.05
CA VAL A 158 -8.35 9.93 -2.67
C VAL A 158 -8.40 10.78 -1.41
N CYS A 159 -9.06 11.93 -1.47
CA CYS A 159 -9.18 12.86 -0.36
C CYS A 159 -10.60 13.41 -0.22
N ILE A 160 -10.85 14.14 0.86
CA ILE A 160 -12.03 14.98 1.03
C ILE A 160 -11.60 16.45 1.12
N ALA A 161 -12.50 17.37 0.84
CA ALA A 161 -12.22 18.81 0.88
C ALA A 161 -12.18 19.34 2.32
N GLU A 162 -11.19 18.91 3.09
CA GLU A 162 -10.89 19.34 4.47
C GLU A 162 -9.39 19.53 4.66
N PHE A 163 -8.99 20.45 5.54
CA PHE A 163 -7.59 20.82 5.74
C PHE A 163 -6.65 19.63 5.96
N LEU A 164 -6.96 18.76 6.92
CA LEU A 164 -6.07 17.64 7.25
C LEU A 164 -5.97 16.64 6.11
N SER A 165 -7.08 16.36 5.42
CA SER A 165 -7.08 15.45 4.29
C SER A 165 -6.26 15.99 3.13
N LEU A 166 -6.39 17.27 2.83
CA LEU A 166 -5.60 17.91 1.77
C LEU A 166 -4.11 17.94 2.11
N TYR A 167 -3.77 18.28 3.35
CA TYR A 167 -2.39 18.27 3.83
C TYR A 167 -1.73 16.89 3.76
N GLU A 168 -2.45 15.83 4.17
CA GLU A 168 -1.94 14.46 4.06
C GLU A 168 -1.81 14.01 2.60
N THR A 169 -2.71 14.47 1.71
CA THR A 169 -2.62 14.20 0.27
C THR A 169 -1.39 14.87 -0.34
N GLU A 170 -1.11 16.12 0.03
CA GLU A 170 0.10 16.82 -0.40
C GLU A 170 1.37 16.08 0.04
N ARG A 171 1.42 15.66 1.30
CA ARG A 171 2.54 14.86 1.80
C ARG A 171 2.69 13.54 1.04
N LEU A 172 1.59 12.84 0.76
CA LEU A 172 1.59 11.61 -0.02
C LEU A 172 2.17 11.85 -1.42
N ILE A 173 1.73 12.90 -2.11
CA ILE A 173 2.24 13.26 -3.44
C ILE A 173 3.75 13.55 -3.39
N GLN A 174 4.19 14.32 -2.39
CA GLN A 174 5.61 14.63 -2.20
C GLN A 174 6.45 13.37 -1.96
N GLU A 175 5.97 12.45 -1.14
CA GLU A 175 6.64 11.18 -0.87
C GLU A 175 6.67 10.29 -2.11
N LEU A 176 5.57 10.16 -2.85
CA LEU A 176 5.52 9.40 -4.12
C LEU A 176 6.52 9.97 -5.12
N THR A 177 6.56 11.28 -5.28
CA THR A 177 7.52 11.98 -6.15
C THR A 177 8.97 11.72 -5.72
N GLN A 178 9.25 11.76 -4.41
CA GLN A 178 10.58 11.48 -3.88
C GLN A 178 11.04 10.04 -4.17
N TYR A 179 10.12 9.09 -4.19
CA TYR A 179 10.39 7.69 -4.54
C TYR A 179 10.39 7.43 -6.05
N GLY A 180 10.04 8.40 -6.87
CA GLY A 180 9.92 8.27 -8.33
C GLY A 180 8.74 7.39 -8.74
N ILE A 181 7.63 7.50 -8.02
CA ILE A 181 6.41 6.74 -8.26
C ILE A 181 5.37 7.66 -8.89
N ASP A 182 4.74 7.16 -9.93
CA ASP A 182 3.75 7.89 -10.69
C ASP A 182 2.45 8.16 -9.91
N THR A 183 1.96 9.40 -9.99
CA THR A 183 0.63 9.80 -9.53
C THR A 183 0.15 11.01 -10.32
N HIS A 184 -0.93 10.86 -11.08
CA HIS A 184 -1.51 11.89 -11.95
C HIS A 184 -3.00 12.11 -11.70
N ALA A 185 -3.59 11.45 -10.70
CA ALA A 185 -5.02 11.56 -10.44
C ALA A 185 -5.31 11.80 -8.96
N ILE A 186 -6.18 12.77 -8.70
CA ILE A 186 -6.74 13.08 -7.39
C ILE A 186 -8.26 12.95 -7.46
N VAL A 187 -8.83 12.17 -6.56
CA VAL A 187 -10.28 12.05 -6.38
C VAL A 187 -10.70 12.80 -5.12
N CYS A 188 -11.34 13.94 -5.29
CA CYS A 188 -11.95 14.68 -4.18
C CYS A 188 -13.36 14.18 -3.94
N ASN A 189 -13.53 13.39 -2.89
CA ASN A 189 -14.75 12.68 -2.56
C ASN A 189 -15.65 13.48 -1.59
N GLN A 190 -16.91 13.09 -1.49
CA GLN A 190 -17.89 13.59 -0.53
C GLN A 190 -18.16 15.11 -0.61
N LEU A 191 -18.17 15.66 -1.80
CA LEU A 191 -18.48 17.08 -2.01
C LEU A 191 -19.98 17.36 -1.89
N LEU A 192 -20.32 18.37 -1.11
CA LEU A 192 -21.71 18.81 -0.90
C LEU A 192 -22.17 19.69 -2.05
N TYR A 193 -23.31 19.33 -2.61
CA TYR A 193 -24.04 20.13 -3.60
C TYR A 193 -25.48 20.32 -3.12
N PRO A 194 -25.73 21.26 -2.16
CA PRO A 194 -27.07 21.52 -1.65
C PRO A 194 -28.00 21.96 -2.78
N PRO A 195 -29.29 21.56 -2.76
CA PRO A 195 -30.26 22.06 -3.72
C PRO A 195 -30.35 23.59 -3.71
N PRO A 196 -30.61 24.22 -4.87
CA PRO A 196 -30.85 25.66 -4.93
C PRO A 196 -31.91 26.11 -3.93
N GLY A 197 -31.61 27.18 -3.17
CA GLY A 197 -32.54 27.68 -2.13
C GLY A 197 -32.56 26.91 -0.82
N SER A 198 -31.71 25.94 -0.62
CA SER A 198 -31.56 25.24 0.67
C SER A 198 -31.26 26.21 1.80
N GLN A 199 -32.09 26.19 2.85
CA GLN A 199 -31.90 27.02 4.06
C GLN A 199 -31.12 26.31 5.17
N CYS A 200 -30.59 25.12 4.90
CA CYS A 200 -29.78 24.37 5.87
C CYS A 200 -28.46 25.11 6.12
N GLU A 201 -28.32 25.69 7.31
CA GLU A 201 -27.09 26.41 7.70
C GLU A 201 -25.85 25.51 7.71
N HIS A 202 -25.98 24.29 8.22
CA HIS A 202 -24.90 23.32 8.22
C HIS A 202 -24.41 23.00 6.80
N CYS A 203 -25.32 22.77 5.86
CA CYS A 203 -24.92 22.50 4.46
C CYS A 203 -24.24 23.74 3.85
N ARG A 204 -24.73 24.94 4.13
CA ARG A 204 -24.16 26.19 3.60
C ARG A 204 -22.74 26.44 4.12
N VAL A 205 -22.54 26.31 5.44
CA VAL A 205 -21.22 26.52 6.08
C VAL A 205 -20.23 25.46 5.61
N ARG A 206 -20.66 24.19 5.59
CA ARG A 206 -19.83 23.09 5.13
C ARG A 206 -19.44 23.22 3.66
N LYS A 207 -20.40 23.59 2.80
CA LYS A 207 -20.14 23.86 1.38
C LYS A 207 -19.13 24.97 1.18
N ALA A 208 -19.26 26.09 1.89
CA ALA A 208 -18.33 27.20 1.79
C ALA A 208 -16.89 26.80 2.21
N MET A 209 -16.77 25.98 3.25
CA MET A 209 -15.49 25.42 3.68
C MET A 209 -14.90 24.49 2.60
N GLN A 210 -15.71 23.58 2.07
CA GLN A 210 -15.27 22.67 1.00
C GLN A 210 -14.86 23.44 -0.25
N ASP A 211 -15.60 24.47 -0.65
CA ASP A 211 -15.27 25.28 -1.82
C ASP A 211 -13.90 25.94 -1.69
N LYS A 212 -13.55 26.43 -0.49
CA LYS A 212 -12.22 26.97 -0.21
C LYS A 212 -11.13 25.94 -0.50
N TYR A 213 -11.25 24.72 0.06
CA TYR A 213 -10.23 23.68 -0.11
C TYR A 213 -10.21 23.07 -1.52
N VAL A 214 -11.35 23.00 -2.19
CA VAL A 214 -11.42 22.62 -3.60
C VAL A 214 -10.69 23.64 -4.47
N HIS A 215 -10.84 24.94 -4.15
CA HIS A 215 -10.13 25.99 -4.88
C HIS A 215 -8.61 25.89 -4.67
N GLU A 216 -8.15 25.78 -3.42
CA GLU A 216 -6.74 25.57 -3.11
C GLU A 216 -6.16 24.33 -3.82
N MET A 217 -6.90 23.21 -3.83
CA MET A 217 -6.49 22.00 -4.55
C MET A 217 -6.41 22.20 -6.04
N MET A 218 -7.37 22.91 -6.64
CA MET A 218 -7.34 23.21 -8.08
C MET A 218 -6.19 24.14 -8.44
N ASP A 219 -5.88 25.14 -7.61
CA ASP A 219 -4.75 26.04 -7.83
C ASP A 219 -3.40 25.32 -7.75
N LEU A 220 -3.30 24.29 -6.89
CA LEU A 220 -2.05 23.55 -6.70
C LEU A 220 -1.85 22.43 -7.74
N TYR A 221 -2.93 21.79 -8.18
CA TYR A 221 -2.80 20.51 -8.88
C TYR A 221 -3.47 20.44 -10.25
N ALA A 222 -4.33 21.40 -10.63
CA ALA A 222 -5.13 21.26 -11.87
C ALA A 222 -4.29 21.28 -13.17
N GLU A 223 -3.06 21.80 -13.13
CA GLU A 223 -2.16 21.82 -14.28
C GLU A 223 -1.49 20.45 -14.51
N ASP A 224 -1.17 19.73 -13.42
CA ASP A 224 -0.39 18.49 -13.47
C ASP A 224 -1.22 17.24 -13.20
N PHE A 225 -2.40 17.38 -12.59
CA PHE A 225 -3.23 16.26 -12.14
C PHE A 225 -4.64 16.30 -12.74
N ASN A 226 -5.16 15.12 -13.04
CA ASN A 226 -6.58 14.96 -13.30
C ASN A 226 -7.35 14.95 -11.97
N VAL A 227 -8.05 16.05 -11.66
CA VAL A 227 -8.82 16.21 -10.42
C VAL A 227 -10.29 15.84 -10.65
N VAL A 228 -10.71 14.72 -10.12
CA VAL A 228 -12.09 14.21 -10.18
C VAL A 228 -12.85 14.63 -8.94
N LYS A 229 -14.08 15.16 -9.11
CA LYS A 229 -14.94 15.64 -8.04
C LYS A 229 -16.15 14.73 -7.90
N ILE A 230 -16.30 14.07 -6.75
CA ILE A 230 -17.42 13.14 -6.48
C ILE A 230 -18.37 13.75 -5.44
N PRO A 231 -19.68 13.79 -5.74
CA PRO A 231 -20.66 14.31 -4.80
C PRO A 231 -20.86 13.38 -3.61
N LEU A 232 -21.17 13.96 -2.45
CA LEU A 232 -21.72 13.21 -1.33
C LEU A 232 -23.13 12.76 -1.70
N LEU A 233 -23.31 11.45 -1.83
CA LEU A 233 -24.61 10.86 -2.15
C LEU A 233 -25.51 10.80 -0.92
N THR A 234 -26.80 10.79 -1.13
CA THR A 234 -27.81 10.72 -0.06
C THR A 234 -27.97 9.34 0.56
N GLU A 235 -27.38 8.34 -0.06
CA GLU A 235 -27.46 6.95 0.36
C GLU A 235 -26.09 6.27 0.28
N GLU A 236 -25.89 5.24 1.09
CA GLU A 236 -24.69 4.38 0.96
C GLU A 236 -24.65 3.67 -0.40
N VAL A 237 -23.45 3.63 -0.96
CA VAL A 237 -23.21 2.94 -2.22
C VAL A 237 -22.95 1.46 -1.94
N ARG A 238 -24.01 0.66 -2.14
CA ARG A 238 -23.95 -0.81 -1.97
C ARG A 238 -24.61 -1.52 -3.15
N GLY A 239 -24.01 -2.65 -3.52
CA GLY A 239 -24.48 -3.50 -4.62
C GLY A 239 -24.10 -2.96 -6.01
N SER A 240 -24.15 -3.84 -7.00
CA SER A 240 -23.62 -3.59 -8.34
C SER A 240 -24.21 -2.36 -9.02
N LYS A 241 -25.52 -2.13 -8.91
CA LYS A 241 -26.20 -1.00 -9.56
C LYS A 241 -25.70 0.35 -9.03
N LYS A 242 -25.57 0.51 -7.68
CA LYS A 242 -25.12 1.78 -7.09
C LYS A 242 -23.63 1.99 -7.31
N LEU A 243 -22.83 0.91 -7.29
CA LEU A 243 -21.42 0.97 -7.62
C LEU A 243 -21.19 1.40 -9.07
N SER A 244 -21.92 0.83 -10.02
CA SER A 244 -21.86 1.26 -11.42
C SER A 244 -22.28 2.73 -11.60
N ALA A 245 -23.32 3.18 -10.89
CA ALA A 245 -23.73 4.58 -10.96
C ALA A 245 -22.70 5.53 -10.36
N LEU A 246 -22.01 5.15 -9.27
CA LEU A 246 -20.90 5.93 -8.70
C LEU A 246 -19.71 5.97 -9.64
N SER A 247 -19.38 4.86 -10.29
CA SER A 247 -18.22 4.79 -11.19
C SER A 247 -18.32 5.72 -12.40
N GLU A 248 -19.53 6.07 -12.82
CA GLU A 248 -19.76 7.05 -13.89
C GLU A 248 -19.17 8.43 -13.55
N TYR A 249 -19.13 8.82 -12.26
CA TYR A 249 -18.54 10.09 -11.85
C TYR A 249 -17.00 10.09 -11.94
N LEU A 250 -16.36 8.93 -12.01
CA LEU A 250 -14.93 8.82 -12.25
C LEU A 250 -14.57 9.08 -13.73
N ILE A 251 -15.51 8.82 -14.64
CA ILE A 251 -15.32 8.96 -16.09
C ILE A 251 -15.92 10.29 -16.58
N HIS A 252 -17.11 10.60 -16.08
CA HIS A 252 -17.86 11.79 -16.48
C HIS A 252 -17.98 12.75 -15.28
N PRO A 253 -17.33 13.92 -15.33
CA PRO A 253 -17.35 14.87 -14.21
C PRO A 253 -18.79 15.21 -13.78
N TYR A 254 -19.05 15.10 -12.48
CA TYR A 254 -20.34 15.47 -11.90
C TYR A 254 -20.63 16.94 -12.16
N GLN A 255 -21.83 17.21 -12.69
CA GLN A 255 -22.34 18.56 -12.87
C GLN A 255 -23.44 18.82 -11.85
N PRO A 256 -23.27 19.78 -10.93
CA PRO A 256 -24.32 20.10 -9.96
C PRO A 256 -25.57 20.63 -10.68
N PRO A 257 -26.75 20.31 -10.15
CA PRO A 257 -28.00 20.88 -10.68
C PRO A 257 -27.95 22.41 -10.62
N LYS A 258 -28.43 23.04 -11.70
CA LYS A 258 -28.50 24.51 -11.83
C LYS A 258 -29.57 25.12 -10.94
#